data_a95c9b4fa39ee32a9ebdb61017f5d100
#
_entry.id   a95c9b4fa39ee32a9ebdb61017f5d100
#
_cell.length_a   1.000
_cell.length_b   1.000
_cell.length_c   1.000
_cell.angle_alpha   90.00
_cell.angle_beta   90.00
_cell.angle_gamma   90.00
#
_symmetry.space_group_name_H-M   'P 1'
#
loop_
_entity.id
_entity.type
_entity.pdbx_description
1 polymer ?
#
loop_
_entity_poly.entity_id
_entity_poly.type
_entity_poly.pdbx_seq_one_letter_code
_entity_poly.pdbx_strand_id
1 'polypeptide(L)'
;TVLVGGIEKMTDRWDKIRDDLMLLDDPWSYYAGGTPESNHELMLRAYRKKHNIIGENLDKLYMALAEVTVKNHANATKNKYAQYQRKITIDQVLSARKTAKKPLGLYDFAPISDGASALILTSESVAKEKTERPVNVLAVGAATDYLNYPAREDLSHFVSAEIAMKKASETSKIKPCDLEVIEVYDQSTMMEMVSLEDLGFCQPGTAWKSIHGCQNCYDIGGKPLY
;
A
#
# COMPACT_ATOMS: atom_id res chain seq x y z
N THR A 1 -22.87 -20.76 2.97
CA THR A 1 -22.59 -19.48 3.65
C THR A 1 -21.42 -19.64 4.58
N VAL A 2 -20.45 -18.72 4.51
CA VAL A 2 -19.21 -18.70 5.31
C VAL A 2 -19.06 -17.32 5.93
N LEU A 3 -18.74 -17.25 7.23
CA LEU A 3 -18.30 -16.02 7.89
C LEU A 3 -16.76 -15.95 7.82
N VAL A 4 -16.24 -14.87 7.29
CA VAL A 4 -14.81 -14.57 7.22
C VAL A 4 -14.54 -13.34 8.08
N GLY A 5 -13.52 -13.41 8.93
CA GLY A 5 -13.17 -12.28 9.80
C GLY A 5 -11.69 -12.21 10.10
N GLY A 6 -11.21 -11.02 10.39
CA GLY A 6 -9.87 -10.73 10.86
C GLY A 6 -9.89 -9.77 12.05
N ILE A 7 -9.04 -10.02 13.00
CA ILE A 7 -8.86 -9.21 14.20
C ILE A 7 -7.36 -8.96 14.40
N GLU A 8 -7.01 -7.75 14.79
CA GLU A 8 -5.65 -7.42 15.19
C GLU A 8 -5.68 -6.53 16.45
N LYS A 9 -4.78 -6.82 17.37
CA LYS A 9 -4.58 -6.07 18.62
C LYS A 9 -3.10 -5.78 18.86
N MET A 10 -2.54 -4.98 18.01
CA MET A 10 -1.10 -4.65 17.99
C MET A 10 -0.67 -3.84 19.22
N THR A 11 -1.58 -3.03 19.79
CA THR A 11 -1.25 -2.16 20.93
C THR A 11 -0.95 -2.91 22.22
N ASP A 12 -1.36 -4.16 22.36
CA ASP A 12 -1.00 -5.01 23.51
C ASP A 12 0.50 -5.37 23.52
N ARG A 13 1.18 -5.20 22.37
CA ARG A 13 2.61 -5.48 22.17
C ARG A 13 3.39 -4.23 21.81
N TRP A 14 2.94 -3.06 22.22
CA TRP A 14 3.48 -1.75 21.83
C TRP A 14 5.00 -1.63 21.94
N ASP A 15 5.59 -2.18 23.01
CA ASP A 15 7.01 -2.16 23.26
C ASP A 15 7.82 -3.15 22.41
N LYS A 16 7.17 -4.15 21.81
CA LYS A 16 7.82 -5.25 21.07
C LYS A 16 7.28 -5.44 19.64
N ILE A 17 6.28 -4.67 19.24
CA ILE A 17 5.60 -4.89 17.96
C ILE A 17 6.57 -4.86 16.75
N ARG A 18 7.59 -4.01 16.79
CA ARG A 18 8.60 -3.97 15.73
C ARG A 18 9.43 -5.24 15.67
N ASP A 19 9.80 -5.77 16.82
CA ASP A 19 10.53 -7.05 16.91
C ASP A 19 9.65 -8.19 16.42
N ASP A 20 8.38 -8.22 16.83
CA ASP A 20 7.42 -9.23 16.40
C ASP A 20 7.21 -9.20 14.86
N LEU A 21 7.12 -8.02 14.26
CA LEU A 21 6.99 -7.86 12.81
C LEU A 21 8.26 -8.32 12.06
N MET A 22 9.43 -8.14 12.64
CA MET A 22 10.69 -8.60 12.05
C MET A 22 10.90 -10.11 12.12
N LEU A 23 10.10 -10.85 12.88
CA LEU A 23 10.08 -12.32 12.84
C LEU A 23 9.63 -12.88 11.48
N LEU A 24 8.97 -12.07 10.66
CA LEU A 24 8.56 -12.40 9.30
C LEU A 24 9.69 -12.16 8.28
N ASP A 25 10.85 -11.68 8.71
CA ASP A 25 11.99 -11.39 7.84
C ASP A 25 13.15 -12.35 8.14
N ASP A 26 14.24 -12.15 7.41
CA ASP A 26 15.50 -12.85 7.64
C ASP A 26 16.12 -12.49 9.00
N PRO A 27 16.51 -13.48 9.81
CA PRO A 27 17.12 -13.23 11.12
C PRO A 27 18.35 -12.32 11.08
N TRP A 28 19.15 -12.38 10.02
CA TRP A 28 20.33 -11.54 9.88
C TRP A 28 19.96 -10.07 9.70
N SER A 29 18.88 -9.78 8.99
CA SER A 29 18.33 -8.43 8.88
C SER A 29 17.95 -7.87 10.24
N TYR A 30 17.28 -8.68 11.07
CA TYR A 30 16.92 -8.30 12.44
C TYR A 30 18.17 -8.03 13.31
N TYR A 31 19.14 -8.94 13.32
CA TYR A 31 20.37 -8.77 14.09
C TYR A 31 21.25 -7.61 13.60
N ALA A 32 21.14 -7.23 12.33
CA ALA A 32 21.77 -6.03 11.79
C ALA A 32 21.04 -4.72 12.18
N GLY A 33 19.97 -4.79 12.97
CA GLY A 33 19.17 -3.64 13.40
C GLY A 33 18.09 -3.23 12.40
N GLY A 34 17.68 -4.15 11.53
CA GLY A 34 16.57 -3.93 10.60
C GLY A 34 15.24 -3.69 11.33
N THR A 35 14.39 -2.90 10.72
CA THR A 35 13.02 -2.65 11.17
C THR A 35 12.08 -2.70 9.95
N PRO A 36 10.77 -2.88 10.14
CA PRO A 36 9.82 -2.83 9.03
C PRO A 36 9.97 -1.55 8.19
N GLU A 37 10.19 -0.41 8.86
CA GLU A 37 10.39 0.87 8.20
C GLU A 37 11.68 0.89 7.36
N SER A 38 12.78 0.29 7.85
CA SER A 38 14.05 0.22 7.11
C SER A 38 13.94 -0.64 5.85
N ASN A 39 13.10 -1.67 5.87
CA ASN A 39 12.84 -2.51 4.69
C ASN A 39 12.20 -1.68 3.56
N HIS A 40 11.24 -0.82 3.88
CA HIS A 40 10.64 0.08 2.89
C HIS A 40 11.63 1.13 2.37
N GLU A 41 12.56 1.59 3.20
CA GLU A 41 13.65 2.46 2.73
C GLU A 41 14.61 1.72 1.78
N LEU A 42 14.90 0.44 2.03
CA LEU A 42 15.69 -0.39 1.10
C LEU A 42 14.97 -0.55 -0.24
N MET A 43 13.67 -0.82 -0.23
CA MET A 43 12.85 -0.86 -1.45
C MET A 43 12.91 0.45 -2.22
N LEU A 44 12.73 1.59 -1.55
CA LEU A 44 12.82 2.90 -2.18
C LEU A 44 14.20 3.14 -2.82
N ARG A 45 15.27 2.72 -2.16
CA ARG A 45 16.63 2.80 -2.71
C ARG A 45 16.81 1.91 -3.95
N ALA A 46 16.30 0.67 -3.91
CA ALA A 46 16.32 -0.26 -5.02
C ALA A 46 15.54 0.30 -6.22
N TYR A 47 14.33 0.78 -5.98
CA TYR A 47 13.46 1.42 -6.98
C TYR A 47 14.15 2.61 -7.67
N ARG A 48 14.70 3.53 -6.90
CA ARG A 48 15.45 4.67 -7.43
C ARG A 48 16.63 4.25 -8.30
N LYS A 49 17.40 3.26 -7.84
CA LYS A 49 18.56 2.73 -8.57
C LYS A 49 18.12 2.07 -9.89
N LYS A 50 17.12 1.19 -9.84
CA LYS A 50 16.61 0.47 -11.01
C LYS A 50 16.10 1.42 -12.10
N HIS A 51 15.37 2.45 -11.72
CA HIS A 51 14.75 3.40 -12.66
C HIS A 51 15.57 4.66 -12.89
N ASN A 52 16.82 4.70 -12.41
CA ASN A 52 17.76 5.82 -12.58
C ASN A 52 17.14 7.18 -12.17
N ILE A 53 16.44 7.21 -11.03
CA ILE A 53 15.76 8.41 -10.53
C ILE A 53 16.76 9.23 -9.71
N ILE A 54 17.28 10.30 -10.30
CA ILE A 54 18.29 11.19 -9.72
C ILE A 54 17.95 12.66 -9.96
N GLY A 55 18.66 13.58 -9.27
CA GLY A 55 18.50 15.02 -9.45
C GLY A 55 17.07 15.47 -9.24
N GLU A 56 16.55 16.34 -10.10
CA GLU A 56 15.19 16.89 -10.02
C GLU A 56 14.09 15.83 -9.99
N ASN A 57 14.28 14.71 -10.68
CA ASN A 57 13.32 13.60 -10.65
C ASN A 57 13.25 12.93 -9.28
N LEU A 58 14.34 12.94 -8.51
CA LEU A 58 14.36 12.46 -7.16
C LEU A 58 13.54 13.35 -6.22
N ASP A 59 13.65 14.65 -6.38
CA ASP A 59 12.87 15.61 -5.61
C ASP A 59 11.37 15.47 -5.92
N LYS A 60 11.02 15.28 -7.19
CA LYS A 60 9.64 14.99 -7.62
C LYS A 60 9.11 13.67 -7.05
N LEU A 61 9.91 12.61 -7.02
CA LEU A 61 9.56 11.35 -6.38
C LEU A 61 9.24 11.56 -4.89
N TYR A 62 10.11 12.26 -4.16
CA TYR A 62 9.86 12.53 -2.74
C TYR A 62 8.65 13.42 -2.51
N MET A 63 8.37 14.34 -3.42
CA MET A 63 7.16 15.14 -3.39
C MET A 63 5.93 14.27 -3.63
N ALA A 64 5.94 13.39 -4.64
CA ALA A 64 4.85 12.45 -4.90
C ALA A 64 4.52 11.58 -3.68
N LEU A 65 5.53 11.03 -3.00
CA LEU A 65 5.32 10.26 -1.77
C LEU A 65 4.70 11.14 -0.64
N ALA A 66 5.03 12.42 -0.56
CA ALA A 66 4.39 13.32 0.40
C ALA A 66 2.94 13.66 0.01
N GLU A 67 2.65 13.77 -1.28
CA GLU A 67 1.30 13.96 -1.80
C GLU A 67 0.38 12.76 -1.50
N VAL A 68 0.90 11.52 -1.57
CA VAL A 68 0.19 10.31 -1.10
C VAL A 68 -0.24 10.48 0.36
N THR A 69 0.68 10.85 1.23
CA THR A 69 0.36 11.06 2.65
C THR A 69 -0.73 12.11 2.85
N VAL A 70 -0.61 13.26 2.20
CA VAL A 70 -1.58 14.37 2.32
C VAL A 70 -2.96 13.95 1.83
N LYS A 71 -3.03 13.24 0.70
CA LYS A 71 -4.26 12.65 0.16
C LYS A 71 -4.90 11.69 1.17
N ASN A 72 -4.12 10.74 1.71
CA ASN A 72 -4.64 9.73 2.63
C ASN A 72 -5.18 10.37 3.92
N HIS A 73 -4.47 11.35 4.47
CA HIS A 73 -4.96 12.11 5.61
C HIS A 73 -6.20 12.97 5.31
N ALA A 74 -6.29 13.55 4.12
CA ALA A 74 -7.47 14.30 3.71
C ALA A 74 -8.70 13.39 3.59
N ASN A 75 -8.54 12.20 2.99
CA ASN A 75 -9.62 11.21 2.87
C ASN A 75 -10.00 10.59 4.22
N ALA A 76 -9.04 10.38 5.11
CA ALA A 76 -9.28 9.88 6.46
C ALA A 76 -10.24 10.77 7.27
N THR A 77 -10.30 12.08 7.01
CA THR A 77 -11.27 12.97 7.67
C THR A 77 -12.73 12.62 7.35
N LYS A 78 -12.98 11.90 6.27
CA LYS A 78 -14.30 11.44 5.83
C LYS A 78 -14.60 10.00 6.27
N ASN A 79 -13.62 9.29 6.80
CA ASN A 79 -13.74 7.91 7.24
C ASN A 79 -13.81 7.85 8.77
N LYS A 80 -15.00 7.52 9.31
CA LYS A 80 -15.24 7.43 10.74
C LYS A 80 -14.42 6.34 11.47
N TYR A 81 -13.86 5.40 10.74
CA TYR A 81 -13.01 4.33 11.26
C TYR A 81 -11.52 4.61 11.15
N ALA A 82 -11.12 5.70 10.48
CA ALA A 82 -9.72 6.06 10.39
C ALA A 82 -9.17 6.47 11.77
N GLN A 83 -7.97 5.99 12.10
CA GLN A 83 -7.32 6.29 13.37
C GLN A 83 -6.95 7.78 13.49
N TYR A 84 -6.48 8.40 12.42
CA TYR A 84 -6.13 9.81 12.38
C TYR A 84 -7.02 10.59 11.40
N GLN A 85 -8.09 11.19 11.92
CA GLN A 85 -9.06 11.95 11.13
C GLN A 85 -8.69 13.44 11.06
N ARG A 86 -7.46 13.74 10.62
CA ARG A 86 -6.96 15.12 10.51
C ARG A 86 -6.20 15.32 9.21
N LYS A 87 -6.37 16.48 8.61
CA LYS A 87 -5.55 16.92 7.48
C LYS A 87 -4.13 17.26 7.95
N ILE A 88 -3.18 17.01 7.09
CA ILE A 88 -1.79 17.46 7.23
C ILE A 88 -1.33 18.13 5.94
N THR A 89 -0.20 18.85 6.02
CA THR A 89 0.36 19.57 4.88
C THR A 89 1.64 18.91 4.38
N ILE A 90 2.01 19.19 3.14
CA ILE A 90 3.30 18.78 2.55
C ILE A 90 4.46 19.20 3.45
N ASP A 91 4.45 20.44 3.96
CA ASP A 91 5.52 20.97 4.81
C ASP A 91 5.69 20.17 6.11
N GLN A 92 4.58 19.68 6.70
CA GLN A 92 4.62 18.82 7.87
C GLN A 92 5.28 17.47 7.55
N VAL A 93 4.96 16.88 6.40
CA VAL A 93 5.59 15.62 5.95
C VAL A 93 7.08 15.80 5.72
N LEU A 94 7.45 16.82 4.96
CA LEU A 94 8.86 17.12 4.65
C LEU A 94 9.67 17.47 5.91
N SER A 95 9.08 18.22 6.85
CA SER A 95 9.70 18.53 8.14
C SER A 95 9.96 17.27 8.97
N ALA A 96 9.01 16.33 9.00
CA ALA A 96 9.18 15.05 9.70
C ALA A 96 10.33 14.22 9.10
N ARG A 97 10.45 14.14 7.78
CA ARG A 97 11.57 13.47 7.08
C ARG A 97 12.90 14.14 7.40
N LYS A 98 12.96 15.47 7.39
CA LYS A 98 14.17 16.23 7.74
C LYS A 98 14.59 15.97 9.19
N THR A 99 13.65 15.95 10.12
CA THR A 99 13.91 15.64 11.53
C THR A 99 14.45 14.22 11.71
N ALA A 100 13.86 13.24 11.02
CA ALA A 100 14.31 11.85 11.03
C ALA A 100 15.66 11.65 10.31
N LYS A 101 16.10 12.60 9.47
CA LYS A 101 17.25 12.47 8.55
C LYS A 101 17.16 11.27 7.62
N LYS A 102 15.93 10.94 7.20
CA LYS A 102 15.59 9.76 6.42
C LYS A 102 14.73 10.15 5.21
N PRO A 103 14.76 9.34 4.14
CA PRO A 103 13.93 9.58 2.96
C PRO A 103 12.43 9.38 3.25
N LEU A 104 12.08 8.49 4.18
CA LEU A 104 10.73 8.28 4.68
C LEU A 104 10.68 8.67 6.17
N GLY A 105 9.67 9.42 6.56
CA GLY A 105 9.49 9.93 7.93
C GLY A 105 8.23 9.37 8.59
N LEU A 106 7.89 9.90 9.76
CA LEU A 106 6.75 9.44 10.56
C LEU A 106 5.43 9.35 9.77
N TYR A 107 5.17 10.31 8.92
CA TYR A 107 3.92 10.39 8.16
C TYR A 107 3.90 9.52 6.90
N ASP A 108 5.01 8.89 6.56
CA ASP A 108 5.08 7.97 5.42
C ASP A 108 4.63 6.55 5.76
N PHE A 109 4.41 6.25 7.03
CA PHE A 109 4.04 4.93 7.51
C PHE A 109 2.65 4.93 8.17
N ALA A 110 1.92 3.86 7.95
CA ALA A 110 0.68 3.60 8.66
C ALA A 110 0.94 3.46 10.17
N PRO A 111 0.06 3.99 11.02
CA PRO A 111 0.20 3.85 12.47
C PRO A 111 -0.10 2.42 12.91
N ILE A 112 0.52 2.01 14.01
CA ILE A 112 0.12 0.79 14.73
C ILE A 112 -1.33 0.97 15.19
N SER A 113 -2.18 0.00 14.86
CA SER A 113 -3.64 0.12 15.05
C SER A 113 -4.23 -1.21 15.50
N ASP A 114 -5.29 -1.12 16.30
CA ASP A 114 -6.18 -2.23 16.63
C ASP A 114 -7.39 -2.18 15.70
N GLY A 115 -7.95 -3.33 15.36
CA GLY A 115 -9.13 -3.38 14.53
C GLY A 115 -9.69 -4.77 14.33
N ALA A 116 -10.92 -4.80 13.83
CA ALA A 116 -11.58 -6.02 13.42
C ALA A 116 -12.49 -5.75 12.22
N SER A 117 -12.59 -6.73 11.33
CA SER A 117 -13.51 -6.70 10.22
C SER A 117 -14.06 -8.10 9.95
N ALA A 118 -15.31 -8.17 9.49
CA ALA A 118 -15.93 -9.43 9.11
C ALA A 118 -16.84 -9.25 7.89
N LEU A 119 -16.93 -10.30 7.09
CA LEU A 119 -17.83 -10.37 5.95
C LEU A 119 -18.47 -11.76 5.81
N ILE A 120 -19.59 -11.83 5.12
CA ILE A 120 -20.30 -13.08 4.84
C ILE A 120 -20.17 -13.39 3.34
N LEU A 121 -19.65 -14.58 3.04
CA LEU A 121 -19.63 -15.13 1.69
C LEU A 121 -20.74 -16.18 1.54
N THR A 122 -21.49 -16.12 0.45
CA THR A 122 -22.57 -17.07 0.17
C THR A 122 -22.78 -17.26 -1.33
N SER A 123 -23.62 -18.20 -1.73
CA SER A 123 -24.02 -18.34 -3.12
C SER A 123 -24.86 -17.14 -3.58
N GLU A 124 -24.84 -16.86 -4.87
CA GLU A 124 -25.59 -15.76 -5.47
C GLU A 124 -27.08 -15.84 -5.17
N SER A 125 -27.66 -17.06 -5.20
CA SER A 125 -29.08 -17.28 -4.90
C SER A 125 -29.44 -16.82 -3.47
N VAL A 126 -28.63 -17.23 -2.49
CA VAL A 126 -28.85 -16.82 -1.09
C VAL A 126 -28.58 -15.34 -0.90
N ALA A 127 -27.58 -14.78 -1.57
CA ALA A 127 -27.28 -13.34 -1.49
C ALA A 127 -28.49 -12.51 -1.95
N LYS A 128 -29.09 -12.85 -3.10
CA LYS A 128 -30.28 -12.16 -3.64
C LYS A 128 -31.51 -12.22 -2.72
N GLU A 129 -31.63 -13.26 -1.89
CA GLU A 129 -32.69 -13.37 -0.89
C GLU A 129 -32.44 -12.48 0.35
N LYS A 130 -31.19 -12.14 0.63
CA LYS A 130 -30.78 -11.45 1.87
C LYS A 130 -30.47 -9.98 1.71
N THR A 131 -30.18 -9.52 0.50
CA THR A 131 -29.85 -8.13 0.23
C THR A 131 -30.28 -7.70 -1.17
N GLU A 132 -30.70 -6.46 -1.28
CA GLU A 132 -31.03 -5.81 -2.57
C GLU A 132 -29.76 -5.42 -3.35
N ARG A 133 -28.60 -5.39 -2.69
CA ARG A 133 -27.31 -4.97 -3.27
C ARG A 133 -26.21 -6.02 -3.00
N PRO A 134 -26.30 -7.19 -3.62
CA PRO A 134 -25.24 -8.19 -3.50
C PRO A 134 -23.98 -7.71 -4.21
N VAL A 135 -22.82 -7.98 -3.58
CA VAL A 135 -21.51 -7.75 -4.20
C VAL A 135 -20.97 -9.10 -4.67
N ASN A 136 -20.65 -9.21 -5.95
CA ASN A 136 -20.15 -10.43 -6.54
C ASN A 136 -18.62 -10.47 -6.54
N VAL A 137 -18.02 -11.57 -6.11
CA VAL A 137 -16.60 -11.87 -6.31
C VAL A 137 -16.42 -12.41 -7.72
N LEU A 138 -15.84 -11.64 -8.62
CA LEU A 138 -15.69 -12.02 -10.03
C LEU A 138 -14.48 -12.91 -10.26
N ALA A 139 -13.39 -12.68 -9.54
CA ALA A 139 -12.19 -13.50 -9.62
C ALA A 139 -11.35 -13.36 -8.36
N VAL A 140 -10.47 -14.33 -8.16
CA VAL A 140 -9.42 -14.32 -7.13
C VAL A 140 -8.10 -14.70 -7.78
N GLY A 141 -7.05 -13.94 -7.51
CA GLY A 141 -5.68 -14.26 -7.90
C GLY A 141 -4.81 -14.40 -6.66
N ALA A 142 -3.94 -15.40 -6.64
CA ALA A 142 -2.98 -15.62 -5.58
C ALA A 142 -1.62 -16.02 -6.14
N ALA A 143 -0.56 -15.54 -5.51
CA ALA A 143 0.82 -15.91 -5.78
C ALA A 143 1.66 -15.74 -4.52
N THR A 144 2.81 -16.38 -4.49
CA THR A 144 3.78 -16.28 -3.41
C THR A 144 5.12 -15.81 -3.96
N ASP A 145 5.89 -15.14 -3.12
CA ASP A 145 7.25 -14.71 -3.40
C ASP A 145 8.13 -15.06 -2.19
N TYR A 146 9.42 -14.79 -2.27
CA TYR A 146 10.33 -14.98 -1.13
C TYR A 146 9.95 -14.07 0.03
N LEU A 147 9.93 -14.66 1.23
CA LEU A 147 9.61 -13.95 2.46
C LEU A 147 10.67 -12.88 2.78
N ASN A 148 11.93 -13.29 2.76
CA ASN A 148 13.06 -12.44 3.16
C ASN A 148 13.62 -11.62 1.98
N TYR A 149 14.03 -10.40 2.26
CA TYR A 149 14.58 -9.46 1.27
C TYR A 149 15.84 -9.99 0.55
N PRO A 150 16.84 -10.59 1.24
CA PRO A 150 18.06 -11.09 0.59
C PRO A 150 17.83 -12.16 -0.48
N ALA A 151 16.71 -12.88 -0.43
CA ALA A 151 16.41 -13.94 -1.41
C ALA A 151 15.71 -13.41 -2.66
N ARG A 152 15.30 -12.14 -2.68
CA ARG A 152 14.58 -11.53 -3.80
C ARG A 152 15.59 -10.97 -4.82
N GLU A 153 15.36 -11.27 -6.09
CA GLU A 153 16.19 -10.72 -7.18
C GLU A 153 16.00 -9.22 -7.34
N ASP A 154 14.80 -8.74 -7.07
CA ASP A 154 14.44 -7.34 -7.18
C ASP A 154 13.62 -6.88 -5.98
N LEU A 155 14.14 -5.89 -5.26
CA LEU A 155 13.47 -5.27 -4.11
C LEU A 155 12.56 -4.10 -4.52
N SER A 156 12.50 -3.74 -5.78
CA SER A 156 11.78 -2.55 -6.24
C SER A 156 10.30 -2.79 -6.53
N HIS A 157 9.85 -4.06 -6.53
CA HIS A 157 8.47 -4.45 -6.82
C HIS A 157 8.11 -5.79 -6.19
N PHE A 158 6.82 -6.16 -6.24
CA PHE A 158 6.27 -7.42 -5.75
C PHE A 158 5.79 -8.30 -6.90
N VAL A 159 6.61 -9.25 -7.31
CA VAL A 159 6.28 -10.24 -8.35
C VAL A 159 4.99 -10.99 -8.02
N SER A 160 4.75 -11.29 -6.74
CA SER A 160 3.52 -11.96 -6.31
C SER A 160 2.27 -11.12 -6.57
N ALA A 161 2.32 -9.80 -6.41
CA ALA A 161 1.20 -8.91 -6.70
C ALA A 161 0.90 -8.86 -8.21
N GLU A 162 1.93 -8.74 -9.04
CA GLU A 162 1.80 -8.77 -10.50
C GLU A 162 1.16 -10.09 -10.99
N ILE A 163 1.68 -11.23 -10.53
CA ILE A 163 1.16 -12.56 -10.91
C ILE A 163 -0.28 -12.74 -10.42
N ALA A 164 -0.60 -12.32 -9.18
CA ALA A 164 -1.94 -12.43 -8.63
C ALA A 164 -2.95 -11.59 -9.44
N MET A 165 -2.60 -10.34 -9.75
CA MET A 165 -3.44 -9.47 -10.58
C MET A 165 -3.65 -10.03 -11.99
N LYS A 166 -2.59 -10.55 -12.62
CA LYS A 166 -2.68 -11.20 -13.92
C LYS A 166 -3.67 -12.36 -13.91
N LYS A 167 -3.57 -13.26 -12.93
CA LYS A 167 -4.51 -14.40 -12.78
C LYS A 167 -5.95 -13.95 -12.57
N ALA A 168 -6.17 -12.94 -11.73
CA ALA A 168 -7.50 -12.38 -11.49
C ALA A 168 -8.09 -11.76 -12.77
N SER A 169 -7.29 -10.99 -13.52
CA SER A 169 -7.70 -10.37 -14.79
C SER A 169 -7.98 -11.39 -15.88
N GLU A 170 -7.16 -12.43 -15.98
CA GLU A 170 -7.38 -13.53 -16.94
C GLU A 170 -8.68 -14.29 -16.66
N THR A 171 -9.04 -14.46 -15.39
CA THR A 171 -10.26 -15.15 -14.98
C THR A 171 -11.51 -14.27 -15.16
N SER A 172 -11.46 -13.03 -14.68
CA SER A 172 -12.59 -12.10 -14.76
C SER A 172 -12.80 -11.48 -16.13
N LYS A 173 -11.75 -11.45 -16.97
CA LYS A 173 -11.68 -10.68 -18.22
C LYS A 173 -11.72 -9.16 -18.02
N ILE A 174 -11.50 -8.69 -16.80
CA ILE A 174 -11.44 -7.27 -16.44
C ILE A 174 -9.97 -6.85 -16.41
N LYS A 175 -9.66 -5.73 -17.05
CA LYS A 175 -8.30 -5.13 -17.03
C LYS A 175 -8.16 -4.17 -15.84
N PRO A 176 -6.95 -3.89 -15.37
CA PRO A 176 -6.72 -2.87 -14.33
C PRO A 176 -7.39 -1.53 -14.65
N CYS A 177 -7.29 -1.06 -15.88
CA CYS A 177 -7.88 0.21 -16.31
C CYS A 177 -9.42 0.24 -16.31
N ASP A 178 -10.09 -0.91 -16.19
CA ASP A 178 -11.56 -1.01 -16.11
C ASP A 178 -12.06 -0.89 -14.64
N LEU A 179 -11.14 -0.87 -13.66
CA LEU A 179 -11.47 -0.79 -12.24
C LEU A 179 -11.68 0.67 -11.82
N GLU A 180 -12.76 0.93 -11.11
CA GLU A 180 -13.11 2.26 -10.61
C GLU A 180 -12.61 2.52 -9.19
N VAL A 181 -12.38 1.46 -8.41
CA VAL A 181 -11.90 1.52 -7.02
C VAL A 181 -10.88 0.41 -6.81
N ILE A 182 -9.79 0.76 -6.15
CA ILE A 182 -8.76 -0.19 -5.73
C ILE A 182 -8.43 0.01 -4.26
N GLU A 183 -8.26 -1.08 -3.55
CA GLU A 183 -7.72 -1.14 -2.19
C GLU A 183 -6.35 -1.79 -2.27
N VAL A 184 -5.32 -1.10 -1.82
CA VAL A 184 -3.95 -1.57 -1.85
C VAL A 184 -3.36 -1.65 -0.44
N TYR A 185 -2.31 -2.44 -0.29
CA TYR A 185 -1.54 -2.47 0.93
C TYR A 185 -0.62 -1.25 1.01
N ASP A 186 -1.03 -0.25 1.78
CA ASP A 186 -0.40 1.07 1.87
C ASP A 186 0.32 1.31 3.21
N GLN A 187 0.95 0.29 3.77
CA GLN A 187 1.71 0.39 5.02
C GLN A 187 2.75 1.52 4.99
N SER A 188 3.23 1.88 3.81
CA SER A 188 3.96 3.12 3.57
C SER A 188 3.55 3.75 2.24
N THR A 189 3.86 5.04 2.08
CA THR A 189 3.64 5.76 0.82
C THR A 189 4.35 5.11 -0.37
N MET A 190 5.52 4.48 -0.12
CA MET A 190 6.24 3.70 -1.12
C MET A 190 5.45 2.46 -1.56
N MET A 191 4.80 1.77 -0.63
CA MET A 191 3.99 0.58 -0.92
C MET A 191 2.79 0.91 -1.79
N GLU A 192 2.07 2.01 -1.51
CA GLU A 192 0.98 2.47 -2.36
C GLU A 192 1.47 2.73 -3.78
N MET A 193 2.57 3.49 -3.92
CA MET A 193 3.14 3.82 -5.23
C MET A 193 3.54 2.57 -6.04
N VAL A 194 4.26 1.63 -5.42
CA VAL A 194 4.69 0.40 -6.09
C VAL A 194 3.50 -0.49 -6.43
N SER A 195 2.49 -0.55 -5.57
CA SER A 195 1.27 -1.32 -5.86
C SER A 195 0.56 -0.85 -7.13
N LEU A 196 0.57 0.45 -7.43
CA LEU A 196 -0.01 0.96 -8.68
C LEU A 196 0.72 0.44 -9.93
N GLU A 197 2.02 0.20 -9.83
CA GLU A 197 2.82 -0.37 -10.91
C GLU A 197 2.62 -1.89 -11.01
N ASP A 198 2.75 -2.59 -9.89
CA ASP A 198 2.66 -4.05 -9.83
C ASP A 198 1.27 -4.58 -10.21
N LEU A 199 0.22 -3.82 -9.90
CA LEU A 199 -1.15 -4.14 -10.31
C LEU A 199 -1.48 -3.65 -11.74
N GLY A 200 -0.55 -3.02 -12.44
CA GLY A 200 -0.69 -2.64 -13.85
C GLY A 200 -1.48 -1.36 -14.11
N PHE A 201 -1.66 -0.49 -13.11
CA PHE A 201 -2.26 0.85 -13.30
C PHE A 201 -1.28 1.85 -13.89
N CYS A 202 0.01 1.68 -13.59
CA CYS A 202 1.10 2.50 -14.10
C CYS A 202 2.19 1.61 -14.68
N GLN A 203 2.96 2.15 -15.62
CA GLN A 203 4.16 1.47 -16.12
C GLN A 203 5.25 1.47 -15.01
N PRO A 204 6.07 0.41 -14.91
CA PRO A 204 7.16 0.35 -13.96
C PRO A 204 8.07 1.60 -14.00
N GLY A 205 8.34 2.18 -12.85
CA GLY A 205 9.16 3.39 -12.71
C GLY A 205 8.45 4.71 -12.99
N THR A 206 7.12 4.71 -13.17
CA THR A 206 6.37 5.91 -13.58
C THR A 206 5.26 6.36 -12.64
N ALA A 207 4.84 5.55 -11.67
CA ALA A 207 3.71 5.89 -10.78
C ALA A 207 3.91 7.24 -10.07
N TRP A 208 5.13 7.56 -9.63
CA TRP A 208 5.41 8.85 -9.02
C TRP A 208 5.14 10.06 -9.94
N LYS A 209 5.27 9.89 -11.28
CA LYS A 209 4.95 10.94 -12.25
C LYS A 209 3.46 11.18 -12.35
N SER A 210 2.69 10.11 -12.20
CA SER A 210 1.22 10.17 -12.22
C SER A 210 0.68 10.74 -10.91
N ILE A 211 1.36 10.52 -9.79
CA ILE A 211 1.00 11.05 -8.48
C ILE A 211 1.36 12.53 -8.37
N HIS A 212 2.58 12.91 -8.78
CA HIS A 212 3.11 14.25 -8.61
C HIS A 212 2.29 15.31 -9.36
N GLY A 213 1.77 16.28 -8.63
CA GLY A 213 0.97 17.37 -9.17
C GLY A 213 -0.47 16.99 -9.57
N CYS A 214 -0.89 15.75 -9.31
CA CYS A 214 -2.27 15.34 -9.57
C CYS A 214 -3.18 15.69 -8.38
N GLN A 215 -3.76 16.88 -8.40
CA GLN A 215 -4.62 17.38 -7.31
C GLN A 215 -5.93 16.60 -7.13
N ASN A 216 -6.40 15.86 -8.13
CA ASN A 216 -7.73 15.25 -8.14
C ASN A 216 -7.75 13.74 -8.46
N CYS A 217 -6.61 13.11 -8.67
CA CYS A 217 -6.57 11.72 -9.11
C CYS A 217 -6.94 10.71 -8.03
N TYR A 218 -6.96 11.14 -6.78
CA TYR A 218 -7.19 10.28 -5.61
C TYR A 218 -8.33 10.77 -4.71
N ASP A 219 -9.12 11.74 -5.13
CA ASP A 219 -10.27 12.19 -4.35
C ASP A 219 -11.46 11.24 -4.53
N ILE A 220 -12.31 11.16 -3.50
CA ILE A 220 -13.61 10.48 -3.62
C ILE A 220 -14.37 11.14 -4.76
N GLY A 221 -14.61 10.42 -5.84
CA GLY A 221 -15.18 10.93 -7.10
C GLY A 221 -14.14 11.43 -8.11
N GLY A 222 -12.85 11.36 -7.82
CA GLY A 222 -11.76 11.58 -8.78
C GLY A 222 -11.69 10.48 -9.82
N LYS A 223 -11.11 10.76 -10.99
CA LYS A 223 -10.83 9.72 -11.98
C LYS A 223 -9.66 8.86 -11.50
N PRO A 224 -9.69 7.53 -11.70
CA PRO A 224 -8.53 6.70 -11.44
C PRO A 224 -7.34 7.18 -12.28
N LEU A 225 -6.13 6.96 -11.75
CA LEU A 225 -4.91 7.17 -12.52
C LEU A 225 -4.81 6.13 -13.64
N TYR A 226 -4.61 6.60 -14.84
CA TYR A 226 -4.26 5.78 -15.99
C TYR A 226 -2.82 6.02 -16.42
#